data_d22d4de4de86d029e86650f9b306c22c
#
_entry.id   d22d4de4de86d029e86650f9b306c22c
#
_cell.length_a   1.000
_cell.length_b   1.000
_cell.length_c   1.000
_cell.angle_alpha   90.00
_cell.angle_beta   90.00
_cell.angle_gamma   90.00
#
_symmetry.space_group_name_H-M   'P 1'
#
loop_
_entity.id
_entity.type
_entity.pdbx_description
1 polymer ?
#
loop_
_entity_poly.entity_id
_entity_poly.type
_entity_poly.pdbx_seq_one_letter_code
_entity_poly.pdbx_strand_id
1 'polypeptide(L)'
;MAHPVVKTLAAALLAVGLGTGAAQAAGEAKHPKDVEWSHSGPFGTYDRPSVQRGLQVYQQVCASCHGLRFVAFRNLQAIGFSEPQVKAIAAEYTITDGPNDAGDMFERPGKDFDYFPEPFPNDKAAAAANGGVAPPDLSLMSKARPNGDNYLYSLLTGYGESETAGEEHGCSATNYYNPYFSGGCIAMPPPLAEGLVEYADGTEATPEQMAHDVTAFLAWAAEPKMEERKQLGWKVMLFLIVLSVLLYLAKRQIWGRLH
;
A
#
# COMPACT_ATOMS: atom_id res chain seq x y z
N MET A 1 10.93 -58.95 21.37
CA MET A 1 10.96 -58.94 19.90
C MET A 1 10.02 -57.84 19.44
N ALA A 2 10.55 -56.68 19.00
CA ALA A 2 9.70 -55.56 18.56
C ALA A 2 9.19 -55.82 17.14
N HIS A 3 7.87 -55.65 16.95
CA HIS A 3 7.17 -55.89 15.70
C HIS A 3 7.78 -55.07 14.54
N PRO A 4 7.93 -55.64 13.33
CA PRO A 4 8.55 -54.96 12.17
C PRO A 4 7.83 -53.65 11.78
N VAL A 5 6.53 -53.50 12.05
CA VAL A 5 5.75 -52.31 11.80
C VAL A 5 6.19 -51.09 12.62
N VAL A 6 6.72 -51.27 13.83
CA VAL A 6 7.22 -50.19 14.69
C VAL A 6 8.56 -49.65 14.17
N LYS A 7 9.39 -50.49 13.56
CA LYS A 7 10.66 -50.07 12.97
C LYS A 7 10.51 -49.31 11.67
N THR A 8 9.50 -49.60 10.87
CA THR A 8 9.18 -48.86 9.63
C THR A 8 8.53 -47.49 9.91
N LEU A 9 7.73 -47.36 10.95
CA LEU A 9 7.18 -46.07 11.38
C LEU A 9 8.23 -45.13 11.97
N ALA A 10 9.18 -45.64 12.73
CA ALA A 10 10.31 -44.84 13.26
C ALA A 10 11.25 -44.34 12.16
N ALA A 11 11.50 -45.13 11.11
CA ALA A 11 12.33 -44.75 9.97
C ALA A 11 11.62 -43.68 9.08
N ALA A 12 10.31 -43.75 8.94
CA ALA A 12 9.51 -42.76 8.20
C ALA A 12 9.44 -41.40 8.91
N LEU A 13 9.38 -41.38 10.25
CA LEU A 13 9.38 -40.14 11.06
C LEU A 13 10.78 -39.47 11.07
N LEU A 14 11.86 -40.22 10.97
CA LEU A 14 13.21 -39.67 10.86
C LEU A 14 13.48 -39.06 9.44
N ALA A 15 12.87 -39.61 8.40
CA ALA A 15 13.05 -39.10 7.03
C ALA A 15 12.28 -37.79 6.80
N VAL A 16 11.16 -37.53 7.51
CA VAL A 16 10.42 -36.26 7.43
C VAL A 16 11.13 -35.11 8.19
N GLY A 17 11.95 -35.43 9.19
CA GLY A 17 12.70 -34.43 9.98
C GLY A 17 13.96 -33.86 9.31
N LEU A 18 14.45 -34.44 8.21
CA LEU A 18 15.65 -34.00 7.51
C LEU A 18 15.42 -33.14 6.27
N GLY A 19 14.14 -32.85 5.92
CA GLY A 19 13.76 -32.13 4.70
C GLY A 19 13.48 -30.62 4.86
N THR A 20 13.60 -30.03 6.07
CA THR A 20 13.23 -28.63 6.30
C THR A 20 14.42 -27.64 6.38
N GLY A 21 15.58 -28.04 5.92
CA GLY A 21 16.83 -27.26 6.08
C GLY A 21 17.36 -26.50 4.87
N ALA A 22 16.59 -26.27 3.80
CA ALA A 22 17.14 -25.70 2.57
C ALA A 22 16.34 -24.56 1.92
N ALA A 23 15.65 -23.73 2.71
CA ALA A 23 14.93 -22.57 2.18
C ALA A 23 15.32 -21.24 2.86
N GLN A 24 16.59 -21.03 3.17
CA GLN A 24 17.09 -19.79 3.78
C GLN A 24 18.30 -19.24 3.02
N ALA A 25 18.19 -19.07 1.71
CA ALA A 25 19.22 -18.43 0.89
C ALA A 25 18.80 -17.07 0.31
N ALA A 26 17.60 -16.58 0.62
CA ALA A 26 17.26 -15.17 0.41
C ALA A 26 17.48 -14.47 1.75
N GLY A 27 18.43 -13.53 1.84
CA GLY A 27 18.68 -12.75 3.06
C GLY A 27 17.35 -12.20 3.61
N GLU A 28 17.12 -12.39 4.91
CA GLU A 28 15.92 -11.92 5.58
C GLU A 28 15.87 -10.38 5.45
N ALA A 29 14.78 -9.85 4.88
CA ALA A 29 14.61 -8.42 4.74
C ALA A 29 14.66 -7.75 6.13
N LYS A 30 15.28 -6.58 6.22
CA LYS A 30 15.34 -5.80 7.46
C LYS A 30 13.92 -5.45 7.91
N HIS A 31 13.67 -5.52 9.23
CA HIS A 31 12.39 -5.09 9.79
C HIS A 31 12.15 -3.60 9.47
N PRO A 32 10.97 -3.22 8.96
CA PRO A 32 10.64 -1.82 8.67
C PRO A 32 10.81 -0.92 9.89
N LYS A 33 11.14 0.35 9.64
CA LYS A 33 11.21 1.40 10.65
C LYS A 33 9.82 1.61 11.26
N ASP A 34 9.76 1.81 12.59
CA ASP A 34 8.53 2.23 13.24
C ASP A 34 8.32 3.73 13.02
N VAL A 35 7.19 4.08 12.43
CA VAL A 35 6.77 5.44 12.15
C VAL A 35 5.41 5.68 12.80
N GLU A 36 5.26 6.83 13.44
CA GLU A 36 3.97 7.24 14.01
C GLU A 36 3.08 7.82 12.91
N TRP A 37 1.96 7.14 12.63
CA TRP A 37 0.99 7.58 11.63
C TRP A 37 -0.22 8.21 12.31
N SER A 38 -0.65 9.39 11.84
CA SER A 38 -1.84 10.10 12.33
C SER A 38 -3.10 9.25 12.26
N HIS A 39 -3.18 8.38 11.25
CA HIS A 39 -4.29 7.48 11.02
C HIS A 39 -4.21 6.14 11.78
N SER A 40 -3.19 5.93 12.62
CA SER A 40 -3.05 4.70 13.42
C SER A 40 -4.04 4.65 14.59
N GLY A 41 -4.27 3.43 15.09
CA GLY A 41 -5.12 3.18 16.26
C GLY A 41 -6.62 3.40 16.01
N PRO A 42 -7.46 3.21 17.04
CA PRO A 42 -8.92 3.21 16.90
C PRO A 42 -9.52 4.60 16.64
N PHE A 43 -8.81 5.67 16.99
CA PHE A 43 -9.26 7.07 16.85
C PHE A 43 -8.43 7.86 15.83
N GLY A 44 -7.42 7.23 15.22
CA GLY A 44 -6.58 7.91 14.25
C GLY A 44 -7.36 8.38 13.02
N THR A 45 -6.97 9.53 12.49
CA THR A 45 -7.54 10.18 11.31
C THR A 45 -6.42 10.55 10.34
N TYR A 46 -6.75 10.69 9.06
CA TYR A 46 -5.78 11.15 8.08
C TYR A 46 -5.41 12.62 8.31
N ASP A 47 -4.12 12.92 8.32
CA ASP A 47 -3.63 14.29 8.22
C ASP A 47 -3.80 14.78 6.78
N ARG A 48 -4.83 15.61 6.54
CA ARG A 48 -5.19 16.08 5.20
C ARG A 48 -4.05 16.81 4.48
N PRO A 49 -3.31 17.73 5.11
CA PRO A 49 -2.15 18.35 4.49
C PRO A 49 -1.10 17.33 4.01
N SER A 50 -0.72 16.37 4.86
CA SER A 50 0.24 15.32 4.49
C SER A 50 -0.27 14.48 3.31
N VAL A 51 -1.55 14.07 3.32
CA VAL A 51 -2.15 13.29 2.22
C VAL A 51 -2.20 14.11 0.92
N GLN A 52 -2.47 15.41 0.97
CA GLN A 52 -2.47 16.28 -0.20
C GLN A 52 -1.05 16.45 -0.78
N ARG A 53 -0.04 16.66 0.05
CA ARG A 53 1.37 16.66 -0.37
C ARG A 53 1.77 15.31 -0.97
N GLY A 54 1.31 14.22 -0.36
CA GLY A 54 1.52 12.86 -0.87
C GLY A 54 0.90 12.62 -2.23
N LEU A 55 -0.28 13.17 -2.51
CA LEU A 55 -0.86 13.17 -3.86
C LEU A 55 0.06 13.91 -4.85
N GLN A 56 0.60 15.05 -4.47
CA GLN A 56 1.54 15.80 -5.30
C GLN A 56 2.80 14.98 -5.61
N VAL A 57 3.39 14.31 -4.61
CA VAL A 57 4.53 13.40 -4.82
C VAL A 57 4.14 12.26 -5.77
N TYR A 58 2.96 11.64 -5.58
CA TYR A 58 2.49 10.61 -6.49
C TYR A 58 2.41 11.13 -7.94
N GLN A 59 1.77 12.27 -8.15
CA GLN A 59 1.58 12.84 -9.49
C GLN A 59 2.90 13.22 -10.18
N GLN A 60 3.84 13.79 -9.45
CA GLN A 60 5.08 14.31 -10.02
C GLN A 60 6.19 13.27 -10.13
N VAL A 61 6.17 12.24 -9.29
CA VAL A 61 7.25 11.24 -9.22
C VAL A 61 6.76 9.85 -9.59
N CYS A 62 5.73 9.33 -8.90
CA CYS A 62 5.35 7.93 -8.98
C CYS A 62 4.49 7.58 -10.20
N ALA A 63 3.62 8.51 -10.63
CA ALA A 63 2.62 8.28 -11.67
C ALA A 63 3.21 8.00 -13.06
N SER A 64 4.49 8.32 -13.29
CA SER A 64 5.19 7.99 -14.53
C SER A 64 5.39 6.49 -14.74
N CYS A 65 5.40 5.71 -13.66
CA CYS A 65 5.64 4.27 -13.69
C CYS A 65 4.52 3.45 -13.03
N HIS A 66 3.81 4.00 -12.04
CA HIS A 66 2.83 3.29 -11.23
C HIS A 66 1.40 3.80 -11.44
N GLY A 67 0.48 2.87 -11.70
CA GLY A 67 -0.95 3.17 -11.75
C GLY A 67 -1.58 3.35 -10.37
N LEU A 68 -2.81 3.92 -10.37
CA LEU A 68 -3.66 4.10 -9.20
C LEU A 68 -5.14 3.82 -9.58
N ARG A 69 -5.36 2.67 -10.20
CA ARG A 69 -6.60 2.30 -10.92
C ARG A 69 -7.87 2.24 -10.07
N PHE A 70 -7.77 2.15 -8.74
CA PHE A 70 -8.94 2.06 -7.86
C PHE A 70 -9.33 3.40 -7.22
N VAL A 71 -8.60 4.47 -7.52
CA VAL A 71 -8.90 5.82 -7.04
C VAL A 71 -9.52 6.63 -8.16
N ALA A 72 -10.77 7.06 -7.97
CA ALA A 72 -11.43 8.01 -8.87
C ALA A 72 -11.10 9.44 -8.44
N PHE A 73 -11.03 10.39 -9.39
CA PHE A 73 -10.71 11.78 -9.08
C PHE A 73 -11.69 12.37 -8.05
N ARG A 74 -13.00 12.06 -8.12
CA ARG A 74 -14.00 12.50 -7.14
C ARG A 74 -13.66 12.12 -5.69
N ASN A 75 -12.88 11.06 -5.48
CA ASN A 75 -12.48 10.64 -4.14
C ASN A 75 -11.58 11.67 -3.46
N LEU A 76 -10.87 12.52 -4.21
CA LEU A 76 -10.01 13.58 -3.69
C LEU A 76 -10.75 14.61 -2.84
N GLN A 77 -12.09 14.74 -2.99
CA GLN A 77 -12.88 15.56 -2.10
C GLN A 77 -12.78 15.11 -0.63
N ALA A 78 -12.63 13.82 -0.38
CA ALA A 78 -12.48 13.28 0.97
C ALA A 78 -11.19 13.73 1.68
N ILE A 79 -10.19 14.17 0.92
CA ILE A 79 -8.93 14.70 1.47
C ILE A 79 -8.84 16.22 1.42
N GLY A 80 -9.97 16.91 1.13
CA GLY A 80 -10.10 18.34 1.29
C GLY A 80 -10.07 19.16 0.01
N PHE A 81 -9.99 18.55 -1.17
CA PHE A 81 -10.14 19.27 -2.43
C PHE A 81 -11.60 19.64 -2.69
N SER A 82 -11.84 20.86 -3.15
CA SER A 82 -13.15 21.29 -3.62
C SER A 82 -13.50 20.65 -4.98
N GLU A 83 -14.78 20.57 -5.31
CA GLU A 83 -15.23 20.03 -6.59
C GLU A 83 -14.57 20.71 -7.82
N PRO A 84 -14.43 22.04 -7.88
CA PRO A 84 -13.70 22.69 -8.97
C PRO A 84 -12.22 22.27 -9.06
N GLN A 85 -11.56 22.12 -7.92
CA GLN A 85 -10.16 21.65 -7.89
C GLN A 85 -10.04 20.20 -8.38
N VAL A 86 -10.96 19.32 -7.98
CA VAL A 86 -11.00 17.94 -8.46
C VAL A 86 -11.18 17.88 -9.98
N LYS A 87 -12.09 18.70 -10.53
CA LYS A 87 -12.31 18.80 -11.97
C LYS A 87 -11.07 19.34 -12.70
N ALA A 88 -10.38 20.31 -12.12
CA ALA A 88 -9.13 20.83 -12.69
C ALA A 88 -8.04 19.77 -12.71
N ILE A 89 -7.83 19.05 -11.61
CA ILE A 89 -6.87 17.94 -11.53
C ILE A 89 -7.22 16.85 -12.54
N ALA A 90 -8.48 16.44 -12.63
CA ALA A 90 -8.91 15.42 -13.59
C ALA A 90 -8.63 15.83 -15.04
N ALA A 91 -8.87 17.10 -15.39
CA ALA A 91 -8.68 17.62 -16.73
C ALA A 91 -7.21 17.66 -17.21
N GLU A 92 -6.25 17.54 -16.29
CA GLU A 92 -4.82 17.41 -16.62
C GLU A 92 -4.48 16.04 -17.24
N TYR A 93 -5.36 15.06 -17.05
CA TYR A 93 -5.17 13.70 -17.55
C TYR A 93 -5.93 13.47 -18.84
N THR A 94 -5.32 12.74 -19.77
CA THR A 94 -5.97 12.26 -21.00
C THR A 94 -6.55 10.88 -20.75
N ILE A 95 -7.83 10.71 -21.02
CA ILE A 95 -8.56 9.46 -20.86
C ILE A 95 -9.00 8.95 -22.23
N THR A 96 -8.64 7.69 -22.54
CA THR A 96 -9.18 7.00 -23.70
C THR A 96 -10.63 6.57 -23.41
N ASP A 97 -11.56 7.04 -24.23
CA ASP A 97 -13.00 6.80 -24.10
C ASP A 97 -13.57 6.23 -25.41
N GLY A 98 -14.78 5.73 -25.37
CA GLY A 98 -15.44 5.21 -26.55
C GLY A 98 -15.97 3.78 -26.37
N PRO A 99 -16.38 3.13 -27.49
CA PRO A 99 -16.33 3.66 -28.86
C PRO A 99 -17.35 4.77 -29.13
N ASN A 100 -17.02 5.69 -30.07
CA ASN A 100 -17.96 6.67 -30.60
C ASN A 100 -18.98 6.01 -31.56
N ASP A 101 -19.88 6.78 -32.14
CA ASP A 101 -20.90 6.27 -33.06
C ASP A 101 -20.31 5.61 -34.33
N ALA A 102 -19.06 5.90 -34.67
CA ALA A 102 -18.33 5.27 -35.78
C ALA A 102 -17.58 4.01 -35.34
N GLY A 103 -17.56 3.69 -34.06
CA GLY A 103 -16.84 2.53 -33.51
C GLY A 103 -15.40 2.82 -33.12
N ASP A 104 -14.94 4.07 -33.14
CA ASP A 104 -13.58 4.47 -32.85
C ASP A 104 -13.40 4.85 -31.38
N MET A 105 -12.26 4.50 -30.80
CA MET A 105 -11.80 5.02 -29.53
C MET A 105 -11.26 6.45 -29.73
N PHE A 106 -11.51 7.31 -28.75
CA PHE A 106 -11.07 8.71 -28.80
C PHE A 106 -10.49 9.16 -27.46
N GLU A 107 -9.68 10.19 -27.49
CA GLU A 107 -9.11 10.79 -26.29
C GLU A 107 -9.92 12.02 -25.86
N ARG A 108 -10.07 12.18 -24.56
CA ARG A 108 -10.67 13.36 -23.96
C ARG A 108 -9.99 13.75 -22.64
N PRO A 109 -10.14 15.00 -22.17
CA PRO A 109 -9.79 15.36 -20.81
C PRO A 109 -10.56 14.53 -19.78
N GLY A 110 -9.88 14.16 -18.70
CA GLY A 110 -10.49 13.43 -17.59
C GLY A 110 -11.59 14.25 -16.91
N LYS A 111 -12.52 13.54 -16.29
CA LYS A 111 -13.63 14.06 -15.51
C LYS A 111 -13.56 13.53 -14.08
N ASP A 112 -14.28 14.14 -13.18
CA ASP A 112 -14.29 13.79 -11.76
C ASP A 112 -14.68 12.34 -11.46
N PHE A 113 -15.48 11.70 -12.31
CA PHE A 113 -15.87 10.31 -12.17
C PHE A 113 -14.85 9.30 -12.75
N ASP A 114 -13.88 9.77 -13.55
CA ASP A 114 -12.83 8.90 -14.09
C ASP A 114 -11.85 8.48 -12.99
N TYR A 115 -11.16 7.39 -13.25
CA TYR A 115 -10.08 6.91 -12.39
C TYR A 115 -8.74 7.42 -12.90
N PHE A 116 -7.73 7.42 -12.03
CA PHE A 116 -6.37 7.70 -12.45
C PHE A 116 -5.96 6.71 -13.54
N PRO A 117 -5.51 7.18 -14.72
CA PRO A 117 -5.12 6.31 -15.81
C PRO A 117 -3.84 5.54 -15.50
N GLU A 118 -3.72 4.36 -16.10
CA GLU A 118 -2.49 3.59 -16.05
C GLU A 118 -1.41 4.26 -16.94
N PRO A 119 -0.14 4.32 -16.50
CA PRO A 119 0.94 4.92 -17.29
C PRO A 119 1.30 4.11 -18.53
N PHE A 120 0.97 2.81 -18.54
CA PHE A 120 1.24 1.92 -19.67
C PHE A 120 -0.03 1.19 -20.10
N PRO A 121 -0.17 0.86 -21.39
CA PRO A 121 -1.38 0.21 -21.89
C PRO A 121 -1.57 -1.24 -21.41
N ASN A 122 -0.51 -1.87 -20.90
CA ASN A 122 -0.54 -3.23 -20.34
C ASN A 122 0.77 -3.56 -19.62
N ASP A 123 0.76 -4.64 -18.81
CA ASP A 123 1.92 -5.08 -18.02
C ASP A 123 3.15 -5.43 -18.86
N LYS A 124 2.98 -5.89 -20.11
CA LYS A 124 4.12 -6.19 -20.99
C LYS A 124 4.83 -4.94 -21.45
N ALA A 125 4.08 -3.90 -21.79
CA ALA A 125 4.64 -2.59 -22.12
C ALA A 125 5.29 -1.95 -20.90
N ALA A 126 4.65 -2.05 -19.73
CA ALA A 126 5.22 -1.60 -18.46
C ALA A 126 6.55 -2.30 -18.15
N ALA A 127 6.60 -3.63 -18.25
CA ALA A 127 7.82 -4.41 -18.02
C ALA A 127 8.93 -4.04 -19.03
N ALA A 128 8.61 -3.89 -20.31
CA ALA A 128 9.58 -3.52 -21.33
C ALA A 128 10.22 -2.15 -21.07
N ALA A 129 9.45 -1.20 -20.55
CA ALA A 129 9.93 0.13 -20.19
C ALA A 129 10.72 0.17 -18.85
N ASN A 130 10.58 -0.84 -18.00
CA ASN A 130 11.12 -0.86 -16.63
C ASN A 130 12.04 -2.07 -16.38
N GLY A 131 13.00 -2.32 -17.27
CA GLY A 131 14.03 -3.35 -17.08
C GLY A 131 13.52 -4.79 -17.00
N GLY A 132 12.34 -5.08 -17.55
CA GLY A 132 11.73 -6.41 -17.56
C GLY A 132 10.76 -6.68 -16.42
N VAL A 133 10.55 -5.73 -15.50
CA VAL A 133 9.65 -5.85 -14.35
C VAL A 133 8.54 -4.79 -14.44
N ALA A 134 7.28 -5.21 -14.46
CA ALA A 134 6.16 -4.28 -14.45
C ALA A 134 6.01 -3.64 -13.06
N PRO A 135 6.02 -2.30 -12.95
CA PRO A 135 5.73 -1.62 -11.70
C PRO A 135 4.32 -1.96 -11.21
N PRO A 136 4.13 -2.30 -9.93
CA PRO A 136 2.80 -2.62 -9.41
C PRO A 136 1.91 -1.39 -9.32
N ASP A 137 0.59 -1.58 -9.45
CA ASP A 137 -0.41 -0.57 -9.10
C ASP A 137 -0.36 -0.23 -7.60
N LEU A 138 -0.40 1.05 -7.26
CA LEU A 138 -0.23 1.52 -5.88
C LEU A 138 -1.53 1.63 -5.08
N SER A 139 -2.70 1.44 -5.69
CA SER A 139 -4.00 1.66 -5.05
C SER A 139 -4.20 0.91 -3.73
N LEU A 140 -3.63 -0.29 -3.61
CA LEU A 140 -3.78 -1.15 -2.43
C LEU A 140 -2.44 -1.51 -1.78
N MET A 141 -1.35 -0.83 -2.13
CA MET A 141 0.00 -1.23 -1.74
C MET A 141 0.19 -1.23 -0.22
N SER A 142 -0.36 -0.25 0.49
CA SER A 142 -0.35 -0.19 1.95
C SER A 142 -1.03 -1.40 2.63
N LYS A 143 -1.99 -2.04 1.97
CA LYS A 143 -2.67 -3.26 2.46
C LYS A 143 -2.04 -4.55 1.93
N ALA A 144 -1.35 -4.49 0.81
CA ALA A 144 -0.80 -5.66 0.12
C ALA A 144 0.57 -6.11 0.64
N ARG A 145 1.14 -5.41 1.59
CA ARG A 145 2.47 -5.73 2.16
C ARG A 145 2.39 -5.89 3.67
N PRO A 146 3.16 -6.83 4.26
CA PRO A 146 3.37 -6.90 5.70
C PRO A 146 3.93 -5.57 6.22
N ASN A 147 3.49 -5.15 7.39
CA ASN A 147 3.81 -3.86 8.02
C ASN A 147 3.35 -2.61 7.23
N GLY A 148 2.59 -2.78 6.13
CA GLY A 148 1.86 -1.72 5.44
C GLY A 148 2.66 -0.43 5.23
N ASP A 149 2.23 0.62 5.91
CA ASP A 149 2.79 1.97 5.76
C ASP A 149 4.25 2.06 6.22
N ASN A 150 4.61 1.36 7.31
CA ASN A 150 6.00 1.29 7.79
C ASN A 150 6.93 0.66 6.75
N TYR A 151 6.43 -0.37 6.03
CA TYR A 151 7.18 -0.98 4.95
C TYR A 151 7.39 -0.02 3.77
N LEU A 152 6.34 0.68 3.33
CA LEU A 152 6.44 1.62 2.21
C LEU A 152 7.41 2.76 2.53
N TYR A 153 7.28 3.37 3.70
CA TYR A 153 8.21 4.41 4.14
C TYR A 153 9.65 3.90 4.20
N SER A 154 9.87 2.72 4.78
CA SER A 154 11.20 2.13 4.92
C SER A 154 11.82 1.78 3.56
N LEU A 155 10.99 1.27 2.63
CA LEU A 155 11.42 0.98 1.27
C LEU A 155 11.87 2.25 0.54
N LEU A 156 11.09 3.32 0.62
CA LEU A 156 11.40 4.59 -0.06
C LEU A 156 12.62 5.30 0.52
N THR A 157 12.87 5.14 1.82
CA THR A 157 14.02 5.74 2.53
C THR A 157 15.17 4.75 2.79
N GLY A 158 15.12 3.57 2.18
CA GLY A 158 16.06 2.48 2.46
C GLY A 158 17.14 2.31 1.40
N TYR A 159 17.14 3.10 0.34
CA TYR A 159 18.19 3.09 -0.65
C TYR A 159 19.49 3.63 -0.04
N GLY A 160 20.61 2.96 -0.28
CA GLY A 160 21.92 3.40 0.19
C GLY A 160 22.39 4.66 -0.53
N GLU A 161 23.30 5.39 0.09
CA GLU A 161 23.90 6.60 -0.49
C GLU A 161 24.83 6.31 -1.68
N SER A 162 25.19 5.05 -1.92
CA SER A 162 26.11 4.63 -2.97
C SER A 162 25.40 3.95 -4.13
N GLU A 163 25.60 4.46 -5.33
CA GLU A 163 25.15 3.84 -6.58
C GLU A 163 25.71 2.41 -6.77
N THR A 164 26.86 2.13 -6.15
CA THR A 164 27.53 0.80 -6.21
C THR A 164 27.05 -0.18 -5.15
N ALA A 165 26.21 0.23 -4.20
CA ALA A 165 25.72 -0.64 -3.14
C ALA A 165 25.02 -1.89 -3.69
N GLY A 166 24.41 -1.83 -4.87
CA GLY A 166 23.79 -2.97 -5.53
C GLY A 166 24.80 -4.07 -5.89
N GLU A 167 25.96 -3.72 -6.46
CA GLU A 167 27.00 -4.67 -6.86
C GLU A 167 27.67 -5.31 -5.65
N GLU A 168 27.94 -4.55 -4.58
CA GLU A 168 28.51 -5.06 -3.32
C GLU A 168 27.61 -6.10 -2.66
N HIS A 169 26.31 -5.99 -2.85
CA HIS A 169 25.30 -6.94 -2.34
C HIS A 169 24.89 -8.01 -3.37
N GLY A 170 25.57 -8.08 -4.51
CA GLY A 170 25.33 -9.11 -5.53
C GLY A 170 24.06 -8.87 -6.36
N CYS A 171 23.54 -7.66 -6.41
CA CYS A 171 22.45 -7.29 -7.31
C CYS A 171 22.95 -7.24 -8.76
N SER A 172 22.05 -7.55 -9.72
CA SER A 172 22.36 -7.37 -11.14
C SER A 172 22.53 -5.87 -11.48
N ALA A 173 23.18 -5.57 -12.59
CA ALA A 173 23.42 -4.19 -13.05
C ALA A 173 22.16 -3.34 -13.28
N THR A 174 20.97 -3.98 -13.32
CA THR A 174 19.68 -3.31 -13.50
C THR A 174 18.87 -3.19 -12.21
N ASN A 175 19.39 -3.71 -11.10
CA ASN A 175 18.69 -3.73 -9.82
C ASN A 175 19.47 -2.95 -8.76
N TYR A 176 18.74 -2.38 -7.82
CA TYR A 176 19.26 -1.56 -6.73
C TYR A 176 19.15 -2.30 -5.42
N TYR A 177 20.13 -2.14 -4.54
CA TYR A 177 20.06 -2.71 -3.21
C TYR A 177 19.10 -1.94 -2.32
N ASN A 178 18.20 -2.67 -1.66
CA ASN A 178 17.34 -2.10 -0.64
C ASN A 178 17.13 -3.14 0.48
N PRO A 179 17.59 -2.88 1.71
CA PRO A 179 17.58 -3.85 2.80
C PRO A 179 16.16 -4.20 3.27
N TYR A 180 15.15 -3.41 2.94
CA TYR A 180 13.77 -3.66 3.30
C TYR A 180 13.01 -4.47 2.25
N PHE A 181 13.56 -4.58 1.04
CA PHE A 181 12.97 -5.41 -0.01
C PHE A 181 13.34 -6.89 0.19
N SER A 182 12.37 -7.78 0.02
CA SER A 182 12.62 -9.22 0.14
C SER A 182 13.63 -9.68 -0.92
N GLY A 183 14.73 -10.25 -0.49
CA GLY A 183 15.85 -10.62 -1.36
C GLY A 183 16.86 -9.50 -1.61
N GLY A 184 16.66 -8.29 -1.07
CA GLY A 184 17.61 -7.19 -1.09
C GLY A 184 17.76 -6.43 -2.40
N CYS A 185 17.41 -7.02 -3.54
CA CYS A 185 17.61 -6.43 -4.87
C CYS A 185 16.27 -6.07 -5.53
N ILE A 186 15.99 -4.79 -5.69
CA ILE A 186 14.76 -4.27 -6.27
C ILE A 186 15.02 -3.62 -7.65
N ALA A 187 14.10 -3.84 -8.61
CA ALA A 187 14.22 -3.22 -9.94
C ALA A 187 13.88 -1.73 -9.96
N MET A 188 13.14 -1.22 -8.97
CA MET A 188 12.80 0.20 -8.85
C MET A 188 14.05 1.00 -8.48
N PRO A 189 14.46 2.00 -9.26
CA PRO A 189 15.55 2.92 -8.87
C PRO A 189 15.12 3.77 -7.66
N PRO A 190 16.08 4.40 -6.94
CA PRO A 190 15.77 5.37 -5.89
C PRO A 190 14.83 6.47 -6.43
N PRO A 191 13.57 6.55 -5.96
CA PRO A 191 12.59 7.44 -6.60
C PRO A 191 12.60 8.86 -6.03
N LEU A 192 13.20 9.07 -4.86
CA LEU A 192 13.16 10.34 -4.14
C LEU A 192 14.55 10.94 -4.02
N ALA A 193 14.66 12.23 -4.36
CA ALA A 193 15.84 13.03 -4.19
C ALA A 193 15.45 14.46 -3.78
N GLU A 194 16.36 15.20 -3.18
CA GLU A 194 16.13 16.59 -2.80
C GLU A 194 15.74 17.44 -4.03
N GLY A 195 14.76 18.32 -3.85
CA GLY A 195 14.35 19.27 -4.87
C GLY A 195 13.48 18.69 -6.00
N LEU A 196 13.03 17.42 -5.92
CA LEU A 196 12.12 16.83 -6.91
C LEU A 196 10.73 17.45 -6.89
N VAL A 197 10.26 17.87 -5.72
CA VAL A 197 8.93 18.43 -5.52
C VAL A 197 9.06 19.75 -4.76
N GLU A 198 8.27 20.75 -5.13
CA GLU A 198 8.13 21.99 -4.39
C GLU A 198 6.72 22.07 -3.82
N TYR A 199 6.61 21.99 -2.49
CA TYR A 199 5.33 22.03 -1.80
C TYR A 199 4.79 23.46 -1.70
N ALA A 200 3.52 23.65 -2.10
CA ALA A 200 2.87 24.96 -2.10
C ALA A 200 2.66 25.54 -0.69
N ASP A 201 2.70 24.72 0.35
CA ASP A 201 2.55 25.13 1.76
C ASP A 201 3.87 25.54 2.42
N GLY A 202 4.98 25.48 1.68
CA GLY A 202 6.33 25.83 2.16
C GLY A 202 6.98 24.75 3.02
N THR A 203 6.39 23.58 3.15
CA THR A 203 7.04 22.43 3.80
C THR A 203 8.29 22.03 3.00
N GLU A 204 9.39 21.76 3.68
CA GLU A 204 10.61 21.30 3.02
C GLU A 204 10.42 19.88 2.47
N ALA A 205 10.65 19.71 1.16
CA ALA A 205 10.47 18.44 0.47
C ALA A 205 11.74 17.58 0.53
N THR A 206 12.15 17.18 1.73
CA THR A 206 13.23 16.20 1.90
C THR A 206 12.76 14.82 1.44
N PRO A 207 13.66 13.89 1.06
CA PRO A 207 13.30 12.53 0.71
C PRO A 207 12.45 11.83 1.80
N GLU A 208 12.78 12.05 3.08
CA GLU A 208 12.03 11.50 4.21
C GLU A 208 10.62 12.09 4.31
N GLN A 209 10.48 13.43 4.12
CA GLN A 209 9.18 14.09 4.14
C GLN A 209 8.32 13.64 2.97
N MET A 210 8.89 13.56 1.77
CA MET A 210 8.18 13.05 0.58
C MET A 210 7.75 11.58 0.77
N ALA A 211 8.64 10.74 1.32
CA ALA A 211 8.32 9.34 1.61
C ALA A 211 7.19 9.21 2.64
N HIS A 212 7.20 10.04 3.69
CA HIS A 212 6.13 10.09 4.69
C HIS A 212 4.79 10.51 4.05
N ASP A 213 4.80 11.60 3.31
CA ASP A 213 3.59 12.16 2.72
C ASP A 213 2.97 11.23 1.66
N VAL A 214 3.79 10.67 0.75
CA VAL A 214 3.27 9.73 -0.26
C VAL A 214 2.78 8.43 0.38
N THR A 215 3.42 7.96 1.44
CA THR A 215 2.94 6.79 2.19
C THR A 215 1.59 7.07 2.85
N ALA A 216 1.41 8.25 3.47
CA ALA A 216 0.12 8.66 4.03
C ALA A 216 -0.98 8.75 2.95
N PHE A 217 -0.64 9.24 1.75
CA PHE A 217 -1.54 9.24 0.61
C PHE A 217 -1.91 7.82 0.15
N LEU A 218 -0.93 6.92 0.04
CA LEU A 218 -1.18 5.52 -0.34
C LEU A 218 -1.98 4.75 0.71
N ALA A 219 -1.80 5.07 2.00
CA ALA A 219 -2.64 4.54 3.07
C ALA A 219 -4.10 4.98 2.90
N TRP A 220 -4.34 6.27 2.58
CA TRP A 220 -5.66 6.78 2.25
C TRP A 220 -6.22 6.14 0.97
N ALA A 221 -5.44 6.02 -0.08
CA ALA A 221 -5.85 5.40 -1.35
C ALA A 221 -6.33 3.96 -1.14
N ALA A 222 -5.64 3.20 -0.28
CA ALA A 222 -6.00 1.82 0.05
C ALA A 222 -7.22 1.70 0.96
N GLU A 223 -7.57 2.74 1.73
CA GLU A 223 -8.72 2.72 2.62
C GLU A 223 -9.35 4.12 2.79
N PRO A 224 -9.95 4.71 1.75
CA PRO A 224 -10.49 6.06 1.81
C PRO A 224 -11.65 6.22 2.81
N LYS A 225 -12.30 5.14 3.21
CA LYS A 225 -13.38 5.10 4.19
C LYS A 225 -12.97 4.64 5.60
N MET A 226 -11.68 4.65 5.91
CA MET A 226 -11.17 4.21 7.21
C MET A 226 -11.81 4.99 8.38
N GLU A 227 -11.92 6.30 8.27
CA GLU A 227 -12.51 7.14 9.31
C GLU A 227 -14.00 6.82 9.54
N GLU A 228 -14.77 6.65 8.47
CA GLU A 228 -16.17 6.24 8.54
C GLU A 228 -16.31 4.85 9.19
N ARG A 229 -15.44 3.91 8.80
CA ARG A 229 -15.41 2.56 9.39
C ARG A 229 -15.10 2.61 10.88
N LYS A 230 -14.13 3.39 11.32
CA LYS A 230 -13.78 3.55 12.74
C LYS A 230 -14.93 4.16 13.52
N GLN A 231 -15.56 5.22 12.99
CA GLN A 231 -16.71 5.87 13.62
C GLN A 231 -17.91 4.93 13.74
N LEU A 232 -18.21 4.16 12.66
CA LEU A 232 -19.26 3.15 12.70
C LEU A 232 -18.93 2.04 13.72
N GLY A 233 -17.68 1.57 13.73
CA GLY A 233 -17.20 0.56 14.66
C GLY A 233 -17.46 0.94 16.12
N TRP A 234 -17.17 2.17 16.50
CA TRP A 234 -17.46 2.68 17.85
C TRP A 234 -18.96 2.64 18.19
N LYS A 235 -19.81 3.12 17.28
CA LYS A 235 -21.27 3.10 17.47
C LYS A 235 -21.79 1.67 17.65
N VAL A 236 -21.29 0.75 16.84
CA VAL A 236 -21.66 -0.68 16.91
C VAL A 236 -21.17 -1.29 18.23
N MET A 237 -19.94 -1.03 18.65
CA MET A 237 -19.41 -1.56 19.91
C MET A 237 -20.21 -1.06 21.11
N LEU A 238 -20.52 0.24 21.16
CA LEU A 238 -21.35 0.79 22.24
C LEU A 238 -22.74 0.17 22.28
N PHE A 239 -23.39 0.05 21.11
CA PHE A 239 -24.68 -0.61 20.99
C PHE A 239 -24.63 -2.07 21.50
N LEU A 240 -23.62 -2.84 21.10
CA LEU A 240 -23.49 -4.24 21.51
C LEU A 240 -23.21 -4.37 23.02
N ILE A 241 -22.46 -3.46 23.63
CA ILE A 241 -22.24 -3.45 25.08
C ILE A 241 -23.57 -3.23 25.80
N VAL A 242 -24.34 -2.20 25.42
CA VAL A 242 -25.66 -1.91 26.04
C VAL A 242 -26.61 -3.09 25.85
N LEU A 243 -26.69 -3.63 24.63
CA LEU A 243 -27.53 -4.77 24.32
C LEU A 243 -27.16 -6.00 25.18
N SER A 244 -25.85 -6.27 25.31
CA SER A 244 -25.36 -7.42 26.13
C SER A 244 -25.74 -7.28 27.58
N VAL A 245 -25.66 -6.08 28.17
CA VAL A 245 -26.09 -5.80 29.54
C VAL A 245 -27.60 -6.05 29.70
N LEU A 246 -28.41 -5.52 28.77
CA LEU A 246 -29.87 -5.70 28.81
C LEU A 246 -30.26 -7.18 28.69
N LEU A 247 -29.64 -7.90 27.76
CA LEU A 247 -29.88 -9.34 27.59
C LEU A 247 -29.46 -10.15 28.83
N TYR A 248 -28.35 -9.79 29.46
CA TYR A 248 -27.88 -10.41 30.70
C TYR A 248 -28.85 -10.16 31.83
N LEU A 249 -29.35 -8.95 32.00
CA LEU A 249 -30.37 -8.62 33.02
C LEU A 249 -31.69 -9.36 32.77
N ALA A 250 -32.16 -9.40 31.52
CA ALA A 250 -33.34 -10.16 31.12
C ALA A 250 -33.17 -11.65 31.43
N LYS A 251 -32.03 -12.25 31.08
CA LYS A 251 -31.69 -13.63 31.43
C LYS A 251 -31.77 -13.83 32.93
N ARG A 252 -31.13 -12.98 33.74
CA ARG A 252 -31.18 -13.11 35.21
C ARG A 252 -32.60 -13.08 35.75
N GLN A 253 -33.45 -12.19 35.23
CA GLN A 253 -34.85 -12.08 35.66
C GLN A 253 -35.67 -13.33 35.32
N ILE A 254 -35.49 -13.88 34.12
CA ILE A 254 -36.20 -15.10 33.69
C ILE A 254 -35.74 -16.33 34.50
N TRP A 255 -34.44 -16.54 34.61
CA TRP A 255 -33.88 -17.74 35.27
C TRP A 255 -33.97 -17.68 36.79
N GLY A 256 -33.93 -16.50 37.40
CA GLY A 256 -34.17 -16.34 38.83
C GLY A 256 -35.61 -16.68 39.30
N ARG A 257 -36.55 -16.83 38.37
CA ARG A 257 -37.92 -17.30 38.66
C ARG A 257 -38.05 -18.83 38.54
N LEU A 258 -37.02 -19.48 37.97
CA LEU A 258 -37.02 -20.93 37.74
C LEU A 258 -36.26 -21.71 38.82
N HIS A 259 -35.55 -21.01 39.67
CA HIS A 259 -34.85 -21.51 40.87
C HIS A 259 -35.31 -20.71 42.10
#